data_27cf9a1ef36ef8573ee64c5637f79f56
#
_entry.id   27cf9a1ef36ef8573ee64c5637f79f56
#
_cell.length_a   1.000
_cell.length_b   1.000
_cell.length_c   1.000
_cell.angle_alpha   90.00
_cell.angle_beta   90.00
_cell.angle_gamma   90.00
#
_symmetry.space_group_name_H-M   'P 1'
#
loop_
_entity.id
_entity.type
_entity.pdbx_description
1 polymer ?
#
loop_
_entity_poly.entity_id
_entity_poly.type
_entity_poly.pdbx_seq_one_letter_code
_entity_poly.pdbx_strand_id
1 'polypeptide(L)'
;MEKEILFATSNPHKRERFQAYFSELGLTVVSFSYLKNKVQIVEDGATAEENALKKAMVGYKTAKTPAFGVDYWLHIEGFQENIQPGPFVRRIFISKGGQRIEGTDEEMLEYYTEKIRGLGGRTKGIWTSAIALVINPKIHYVESFSRETILTSTRSLKITQGEPLNSIQIDPKSGKYFTELTNEEWLNLQMEREKGYISFMKKHVHEI
;
A
#
# COMPACT_ATOMS: atom_id res chain seq x y z
N MET A 1 12.67 26.48 7.82
CA MET A 1 11.33 26.63 7.18
C MET A 1 10.81 25.24 6.87
N GLU A 2 9.57 24.94 7.25
CA GLU A 2 8.94 23.70 6.84
C GLU A 2 8.77 23.70 5.33
N LYS A 3 9.12 22.58 4.69
CA LYS A 3 8.97 22.40 3.25
C LYS A 3 7.67 21.63 2.99
N GLU A 4 6.88 22.07 2.03
CA GLU A 4 5.65 21.42 1.64
C GLU A 4 5.91 20.37 0.55
N ILE A 5 5.29 19.19 0.69
CA ILE A 5 5.33 18.12 -0.30
C ILE A 5 3.93 17.54 -0.54
N LEU A 6 3.58 17.32 -1.80
CA LEU A 6 2.29 16.74 -2.16
C LEU A 6 2.33 15.21 -2.10
N PHE A 7 1.46 14.61 -1.32
CA PHE A 7 1.15 13.18 -1.40
C PHE A 7 0.04 12.94 -2.42
N ALA A 8 0.33 12.18 -3.47
CA ALA A 8 -0.60 11.88 -4.56
C ALA A 8 -1.69 10.88 -4.12
N THR A 9 -2.51 11.29 -3.17
CA THR A 9 -3.64 10.53 -2.61
C THR A 9 -4.81 11.44 -2.30
N SER A 10 -6.03 10.91 -2.38
CA SER A 10 -7.25 11.54 -1.86
C SER A 10 -7.67 10.98 -0.49
N ASN A 11 -6.98 9.96 0.02
CA ASN A 11 -7.30 9.33 1.30
C ASN A 11 -6.70 10.13 2.47
N PRO A 12 -7.53 10.75 3.35
CA PRO A 12 -7.06 11.58 4.45
C PRO A 12 -6.26 10.76 5.49
N HIS A 13 -6.66 9.52 5.78
CA HIS A 13 -5.94 8.68 6.74
C HIS A 13 -4.52 8.31 6.25
N LYS A 14 -4.35 8.09 4.94
CA LYS A 14 -3.02 7.92 4.37
C LYS A 14 -2.18 9.18 4.54
N ARG A 15 -2.76 10.36 4.25
CA ARG A 15 -2.05 11.63 4.43
C ARG A 15 -1.60 11.83 5.88
N GLU A 16 -2.49 11.64 6.85
CA GLU A 16 -2.17 11.79 8.29
C GLU A 16 -1.03 10.87 8.71
N ARG A 17 -1.07 9.62 8.28
CA ARG A 17 -0.01 8.65 8.55
C ARG A 17 1.34 9.11 7.99
N PHE A 18 1.40 9.53 6.73
CA PHE A 18 2.64 10.01 6.13
C PHE A 18 3.09 11.37 6.67
N GLN A 19 2.17 12.23 7.12
CA GLN A 19 2.52 13.43 7.88
C GLN A 19 3.28 13.06 9.16
N ALA A 20 2.79 12.06 9.91
CA ALA A 20 3.48 11.61 11.12
C ALA A 20 4.90 11.08 10.82
N TYR A 21 5.07 10.32 9.70
CA TYR A 21 6.38 9.78 9.31
C TYR A 21 7.39 10.85 8.89
N PHE A 22 6.93 11.92 8.27
CA PHE A 22 7.82 12.93 7.66
C PHE A 22 7.93 14.21 8.46
N SER A 23 7.20 14.35 9.58
CA SER A 23 7.25 15.55 10.44
C SER A 23 8.65 15.82 10.97
N GLU A 24 9.36 14.79 11.42
CA GLU A 24 10.74 14.93 11.94
C GLU A 24 11.75 15.34 10.85
N LEU A 25 11.38 15.21 9.57
CA LEU A 25 12.19 15.65 8.45
C LEU A 25 11.90 17.11 8.05
N GLY A 26 11.05 17.82 8.79
CA GLY A 26 10.64 19.20 8.49
C GLY A 26 9.73 19.30 7.26
N LEU A 27 8.97 18.24 6.94
CA LEU A 27 8.05 18.21 5.81
C LEU A 27 6.60 18.33 6.27
N THR A 28 5.86 19.23 5.60
CA THR A 28 4.40 19.32 5.69
C THR A 28 3.78 18.58 4.50
N VAL A 29 3.03 17.52 4.79
CA VAL A 29 2.39 16.67 3.77
C VAL A 29 0.99 17.20 3.43
N VAL A 30 0.81 17.67 2.22
CA VAL A 30 -0.50 18.01 1.64
C VAL A 30 -0.98 16.89 0.71
N SER A 31 -2.26 16.85 0.37
CA SER A 31 -2.83 15.82 -0.51
C SER A 31 -3.86 16.39 -1.48
N PHE A 32 -4.36 15.58 -2.41
CA PHE A 32 -5.38 16.00 -3.37
C PHE A 32 -6.69 16.47 -2.73
N SER A 33 -6.96 16.12 -1.47
CA SER A 33 -8.14 16.62 -0.75
C SER A 33 -8.15 18.16 -0.61
N TYR A 34 -7.01 18.81 -0.74
CA TYR A 34 -6.89 20.27 -0.73
C TYR A 34 -7.04 20.91 -2.12
N LEU A 35 -7.12 20.10 -3.18
CA LEU A 35 -7.31 20.58 -4.55
C LEU A 35 -8.79 20.69 -4.90
N LYS A 36 -9.17 21.74 -5.60
CA LYS A 36 -10.56 21.99 -6.01
C LYS A 36 -11.10 20.94 -7.01
N ASN A 37 -10.22 20.34 -7.80
CA ASN A 37 -10.58 19.38 -8.83
C ASN A 37 -10.28 17.95 -8.37
N LYS A 38 -11.20 17.00 -8.66
CA LYS A 38 -10.92 15.58 -8.48
C LYS A 38 -9.82 15.15 -9.44
N VAL A 39 -8.74 14.62 -8.89
CA VAL A 39 -7.63 14.06 -9.66
C VAL A 39 -7.86 12.57 -9.81
N GLN A 40 -7.96 12.10 -11.05
CA GLN A 40 -8.04 10.67 -11.34
C GLN A 40 -6.64 10.17 -11.71
N ILE A 41 -6.22 9.09 -11.07
CA ILE A 41 -4.96 8.41 -11.37
C ILE A 41 -5.30 7.05 -11.96
N VAL A 42 -4.71 6.75 -13.12
CA VAL A 42 -4.81 5.42 -13.74
C VAL A 42 -3.69 4.56 -13.17
N GLU A 43 -4.08 3.53 -12.40
CA GLU A 43 -3.18 2.57 -11.77
C GLU A 43 -3.12 1.31 -12.63
N ASP A 44 -2.48 1.40 -13.79
CA ASP A 44 -2.32 0.35 -14.80
C ASP A 44 -0.86 -0.10 -14.96
N GLY A 45 -0.01 0.23 -13.99
CA GLY A 45 1.38 -0.21 -13.95
C GLY A 45 1.50 -1.72 -13.70
N ALA A 46 2.54 -2.31 -14.23
CA ALA A 46 2.86 -3.73 -14.05
C ALA A 46 3.52 -4.03 -12.69
N THR A 47 3.96 -2.99 -11.97
CA THR A 47 4.60 -3.11 -10.65
C THR A 47 4.11 -2.02 -9.69
N ALA A 48 4.38 -2.19 -8.39
CA ALA A 48 4.11 -1.17 -7.37
C ALA A 48 4.92 0.11 -7.64
N GLU A 49 6.16 -0.03 -8.10
CA GLU A 49 7.07 1.07 -8.42
C GLU A 49 6.52 1.92 -9.56
N GLU A 50 6.03 1.29 -10.64
CA GLU A 50 5.43 2.00 -11.77
C GLU A 50 4.19 2.78 -11.34
N ASN A 51 3.31 2.17 -10.53
CA ASN A 51 2.12 2.85 -10.03
C ASN A 51 2.47 3.99 -9.05
N ALA A 52 3.44 3.78 -8.16
CA ALA A 52 3.91 4.83 -7.25
C ALA A 52 4.47 6.03 -8.05
N LEU A 53 5.26 5.78 -9.09
CA LEU A 53 5.81 6.81 -9.96
C LEU A 53 4.71 7.53 -10.76
N LYS A 54 3.76 6.81 -11.34
CA LYS A 54 2.59 7.42 -12.02
C LYS A 54 1.83 8.37 -11.08
N LYS A 55 1.57 7.94 -9.84
CA LYS A 55 0.93 8.76 -8.81
C LYS A 55 1.74 10.03 -8.53
N ALA A 56 3.04 9.90 -8.28
CA ALA A 56 3.92 11.05 -8.00
C ALA A 56 3.99 12.02 -9.19
N MET A 57 4.08 11.51 -10.42
CA MET A 57 4.08 12.33 -11.64
C MET A 57 2.77 13.09 -11.84
N VAL A 58 1.63 12.45 -11.59
CA VAL A 58 0.32 13.13 -11.63
C VAL A 58 0.25 14.21 -10.55
N GLY A 59 0.74 13.91 -9.34
CA GLY A 59 0.83 14.86 -8.24
C GLY A 59 1.63 16.11 -8.64
N TYR A 60 2.85 15.91 -9.12
CA TYR A 60 3.71 17.00 -9.58
C TYR A 60 3.06 17.82 -10.72
N LYS A 61 2.50 17.15 -11.73
CA LYS A 61 1.83 17.83 -12.86
C LYS A 61 0.68 18.71 -12.40
N THR A 62 -0.04 18.27 -11.35
CA THR A 62 -1.22 18.97 -10.83
C THR A 62 -0.85 20.16 -9.96
N ALA A 63 0.08 19.98 -9.02
CA ALA A 63 0.42 21.02 -8.03
C ALA A 63 1.62 21.86 -8.42
N LYS A 64 2.48 21.40 -9.34
CA LYS A 64 3.76 22.04 -9.72
C LYS A 64 4.74 22.19 -8.56
N THR A 65 4.59 21.34 -7.54
CA THR A 65 5.48 21.24 -6.38
C THR A 65 6.00 19.81 -6.28
N PRO A 66 7.11 19.55 -5.56
CA PRO A 66 7.56 18.19 -5.31
C PRO A 66 6.43 17.32 -4.81
N ALA A 67 6.33 16.11 -5.37
CA ALA A 67 5.23 15.20 -5.06
C ALA A 67 5.72 13.77 -4.89
N PHE A 68 5.11 13.02 -3.98
CA PHE A 68 5.36 11.60 -3.83
C PHE A 68 4.09 10.77 -4.02
N GLY A 69 4.29 9.54 -4.46
CA GLY A 69 3.26 8.52 -4.59
C GLY A 69 3.67 7.24 -3.88
N VAL A 70 2.70 6.50 -3.39
CA VAL A 70 2.89 5.19 -2.76
C VAL A 70 1.93 4.19 -3.37
N ASP A 71 2.43 3.00 -3.64
CA ASP A 71 1.60 1.87 -4.07
C ASP A 71 1.99 0.59 -3.35
N TYR A 72 1.07 -0.39 -3.39
CA TYR A 72 1.21 -1.68 -2.73
C TYR A 72 0.91 -2.80 -3.71
N TRP A 73 1.65 -3.89 -3.58
CA TRP A 73 1.52 -5.08 -4.40
C TRP A 73 1.51 -6.32 -3.52
N LEU A 74 0.57 -7.22 -3.73
CA LEU A 74 0.55 -8.51 -3.05
C LEU A 74 0.80 -9.63 -4.07
N HIS A 75 1.84 -10.41 -3.83
CA HIS A 75 2.06 -11.69 -4.49
C HIS A 75 1.75 -12.82 -3.53
N ILE A 76 1.03 -13.85 -3.99
CA ILE A 76 0.68 -15.03 -3.19
C ILE A 76 1.30 -16.25 -3.86
N GLU A 77 2.18 -16.93 -3.12
CA GLU A 77 2.82 -18.15 -3.60
C GLU A 77 1.79 -19.24 -3.92
N GLY A 78 1.96 -19.91 -5.06
CA GLY A 78 1.04 -20.93 -5.54
C GLY A 78 -0.20 -20.40 -6.27
N PHE A 79 -0.48 -19.10 -6.26
CA PHE A 79 -1.51 -18.54 -7.13
C PHE A 79 -1.02 -18.49 -8.58
N GLN A 80 -1.89 -18.86 -9.52
CA GLN A 80 -1.61 -18.68 -10.94
C GLN A 80 -1.54 -17.18 -11.28
N GLU A 81 -0.78 -16.82 -12.31
CA GLU A 81 -0.53 -15.44 -12.69
C GLU A 81 -1.81 -14.62 -12.93
N ASN A 82 -2.80 -15.24 -13.58
CA ASN A 82 -4.08 -14.58 -13.88
C ASN A 82 -4.98 -14.30 -12.66
N ILE A 83 -4.68 -14.90 -11.50
CA ILE A 83 -5.39 -14.67 -10.23
C ILE A 83 -4.51 -14.00 -9.18
N GLN A 84 -3.27 -13.64 -9.51
CA GLN A 84 -2.45 -12.85 -8.60
C GLN A 84 -3.14 -11.51 -8.28
N PRO A 85 -3.23 -11.13 -6.99
CA PRO A 85 -3.86 -9.87 -6.64
C PRO A 85 -3.12 -8.66 -7.19
N GLY A 86 -1.79 -8.68 -7.16
CA GLY A 86 -1.00 -7.52 -7.58
C GLY A 86 -1.42 -6.25 -6.83
N PRO A 87 -1.70 -5.14 -7.54
CA PRO A 87 -2.20 -3.89 -6.96
C PRO A 87 -3.71 -3.94 -6.66
N PHE A 88 -4.41 -4.99 -7.11
CA PHE A 88 -5.87 -5.09 -7.10
C PHE A 88 -6.40 -5.97 -5.96
N VAL A 89 -5.78 -5.93 -4.80
CA VAL A 89 -6.11 -6.81 -3.65
C VAL A 89 -7.60 -6.80 -3.30
N ARG A 90 -8.28 -5.64 -3.41
CA ARG A 90 -9.72 -5.54 -3.16
C ARG A 90 -10.59 -5.85 -4.39
N ARG A 91 -10.03 -5.84 -5.60
CA ARG A 91 -10.76 -5.98 -6.86
C ARG A 91 -10.74 -7.44 -7.31
N ILE A 92 -11.44 -8.29 -6.55
CA ILE A 92 -11.46 -9.75 -6.72
C ILE A 92 -12.43 -10.24 -7.80
N PHE A 93 -13.38 -9.41 -8.24
CA PHE A 93 -14.34 -9.75 -9.29
C PHE A 93 -13.92 -9.18 -10.64
N ILE A 94 -14.40 -9.83 -11.71
CA ILE A 94 -14.24 -9.35 -13.08
C ILE A 94 -15.63 -9.14 -13.67
N SER A 95 -15.92 -7.92 -14.14
CA SER A 95 -17.17 -7.59 -14.84
C SER A 95 -17.25 -8.28 -16.21
N LYS A 96 -18.44 -8.28 -16.82
CA LYS A 96 -18.64 -8.78 -18.19
C LYS A 96 -17.78 -8.04 -19.22
N GLY A 97 -17.34 -6.80 -18.91
CA GLY A 97 -16.45 -6.01 -19.75
C GLY A 97 -14.96 -6.15 -19.41
N GLY A 98 -14.57 -7.12 -18.56
CA GLY A 98 -13.18 -7.37 -18.18
C GLY A 98 -12.62 -6.42 -17.12
N GLN A 99 -13.41 -5.49 -16.56
CA GLN A 99 -12.98 -4.60 -15.51
C GLN A 99 -12.97 -5.30 -14.15
N ARG A 100 -11.93 -5.06 -13.35
CA ARG A 100 -11.87 -5.54 -11.96
C ARG A 100 -12.78 -4.70 -11.06
N ILE A 101 -13.59 -5.36 -10.25
CA ILE A 101 -14.55 -4.75 -9.32
C ILE A 101 -14.18 -5.10 -7.88
N GLU A 102 -14.31 -4.13 -6.99
CA GLU A 102 -14.06 -4.31 -5.56
C GLU A 102 -15.11 -5.24 -4.94
N GLY A 103 -14.64 -6.16 -4.09
CA GLY A 103 -15.47 -6.93 -3.20
C GLY A 103 -15.66 -6.24 -1.85
N THR A 104 -16.71 -6.60 -1.14
CA THR A 104 -16.88 -6.30 0.28
C THR A 104 -15.80 -7.01 1.10
N ASP A 105 -15.64 -6.63 2.36
CA ASP A 105 -14.67 -7.28 3.25
C ASP A 105 -14.94 -8.78 3.40
N GLU A 106 -16.21 -9.19 3.47
CA GLU A 106 -16.59 -10.61 3.57
C GLU A 106 -16.31 -11.38 2.26
N GLU A 107 -16.69 -10.83 1.11
CA GLU A 107 -16.41 -11.42 -0.20
C GLU A 107 -14.91 -11.61 -0.44
N MET A 108 -14.09 -10.64 0.00
CA MET A 108 -12.64 -10.78 -0.03
C MET A 108 -12.15 -11.95 0.82
N LEU A 109 -12.64 -12.07 2.04
CA LEU A 109 -12.27 -13.16 2.95
C LEU A 109 -12.70 -14.52 2.38
N GLU A 110 -13.90 -14.64 1.83
CA GLU A 110 -14.36 -15.86 1.18
C GLU A 110 -13.46 -16.23 -0.01
N TYR A 111 -13.21 -15.27 -0.90
CA TYR A 111 -12.37 -15.47 -2.08
C TYR A 111 -10.98 -15.98 -1.72
N TYR A 112 -10.27 -15.26 -0.85
CA TYR A 112 -8.88 -15.61 -0.51
C TYR A 112 -8.81 -16.91 0.30
N THR A 113 -9.71 -17.13 1.27
CA THR A 113 -9.69 -18.36 2.06
C THR A 113 -10.01 -19.58 1.22
N GLU A 114 -10.92 -19.49 0.24
CA GLU A 114 -11.21 -20.58 -0.70
C GLU A 114 -9.98 -20.95 -1.53
N LYS A 115 -9.34 -19.93 -2.15
CA LYS A 115 -8.14 -20.15 -2.96
C LYS A 115 -6.98 -20.72 -2.16
N ILE A 116 -6.75 -20.22 -0.94
CA ILE A 116 -5.69 -20.72 -0.05
C ILE A 116 -6.00 -22.14 0.43
N ARG A 117 -7.27 -22.49 0.65
CA ARG A 117 -7.69 -23.87 0.97
C ARG A 117 -7.29 -24.83 -0.13
N GLY A 118 -7.43 -24.43 -1.40
CA GLY A 118 -6.99 -25.20 -2.56
C GLY A 118 -5.47 -25.43 -2.62
N LEU A 119 -4.68 -24.64 -1.90
CA LEU A 119 -3.22 -24.77 -1.77
C LEU A 119 -2.79 -25.54 -0.51
N GLY A 120 -3.72 -26.21 0.19
CA GLY A 120 -3.42 -26.92 1.43
C GLY A 120 -3.66 -26.11 2.70
N GLY A 121 -4.34 -24.96 2.59
CA GLY A 121 -4.82 -24.17 3.72
C GLY A 121 -3.84 -23.12 4.26
N ARG A 122 -2.60 -23.08 3.76
CA ARG A 122 -1.57 -22.11 4.18
C ARG A 122 -0.59 -21.84 3.04
N THR A 123 -0.20 -20.58 2.86
CA THR A 123 0.79 -20.20 1.86
C THR A 123 1.51 -18.94 2.27
N LYS A 124 2.63 -18.63 1.59
CA LYS A 124 3.40 -17.40 1.76
C LYS A 124 2.82 -16.29 0.91
N GLY A 125 2.69 -15.12 1.48
CA GLY A 125 2.42 -13.88 0.78
C GLY A 125 3.61 -12.93 0.85
N ILE A 126 3.84 -12.16 -0.20
CA ILE A 126 4.86 -11.11 -0.26
C ILE A 126 4.15 -9.80 -0.57
N TRP A 127 4.17 -8.90 0.39
CA TRP A 127 3.77 -7.52 0.18
C TRP A 127 4.97 -6.70 -0.28
N THR A 128 4.86 -6.06 -1.42
CA THR A 128 5.78 -5.03 -1.87
C THR A 128 5.12 -3.67 -1.72
N SER A 129 5.80 -2.77 -1.05
CA SER A 129 5.40 -1.36 -0.89
C SER A 129 6.39 -0.51 -1.65
N ALA A 130 5.93 0.35 -2.55
CA ALA A 130 6.78 1.24 -3.32
C ALA A 130 6.49 2.70 -2.98
N ILE A 131 7.53 3.52 -2.97
CA ILE A 131 7.45 4.97 -2.88
C ILE A 131 8.20 5.59 -4.06
N ALA A 132 7.62 6.61 -4.65
CA ALA A 132 8.28 7.41 -5.66
C ALA A 132 8.19 8.89 -5.28
N LEU A 133 9.27 9.62 -5.50
CA LEU A 133 9.38 11.07 -5.30
C LEU A 133 9.70 11.73 -6.64
N VAL A 134 8.95 12.76 -7.01
CA VAL A 134 9.19 13.59 -8.20
C VAL A 134 9.49 15.00 -7.73
N ILE A 135 10.70 15.46 -7.97
CA ILE A 135 11.15 16.84 -7.70
C ILE A 135 10.78 17.75 -8.88
N ASN A 136 11.00 17.24 -10.08
CA ASN A 136 10.64 17.88 -11.35
C ASN A 136 10.58 16.81 -12.45
N PRO A 137 10.17 17.14 -13.70
CA PRO A 137 10.03 16.11 -14.75
C PRO A 137 11.29 15.32 -15.13
N LYS A 138 12.47 15.82 -14.74
CA LYS A 138 13.77 15.19 -15.04
C LYS A 138 14.38 14.48 -13.82
N ILE A 139 13.96 14.83 -12.62
CA ILE A 139 14.52 14.30 -11.36
C ILE A 139 13.41 13.59 -10.60
N HIS A 140 13.54 12.27 -10.52
CA HIS A 140 12.66 11.42 -9.72
C HIS A 140 13.42 10.23 -9.15
N TYR A 141 12.90 9.70 -8.04
CA TYR A 141 13.47 8.58 -7.31
C TYR A 141 12.36 7.58 -7.02
N VAL A 142 12.70 6.30 -7.04
CA VAL A 142 11.78 5.19 -6.73
C VAL A 142 12.53 4.17 -5.90
N GLU A 143 11.89 3.69 -4.83
CA GLU A 143 12.40 2.59 -4.00
C GLU A 143 11.23 1.69 -3.57
N SER A 144 11.48 0.40 -3.41
CA SER A 144 10.47 -0.54 -2.92
C SER A 144 11.00 -1.41 -1.78
N PHE A 145 10.07 -1.87 -0.94
CA PHE A 145 10.36 -2.65 0.26
C PHE A 145 9.40 -3.84 0.31
N SER A 146 9.95 -5.04 0.43
CA SER A 146 9.15 -6.26 0.51
C SER A 146 9.13 -6.82 1.93
N ARG A 147 8.00 -7.38 2.31
CA ARG A 147 7.82 -8.13 3.56
C ARG A 147 7.04 -9.40 3.32
N GLU A 148 7.40 -10.42 4.07
CA GLU A 148 6.69 -11.68 4.05
C GLU A 148 5.51 -11.67 5.03
N THR A 149 4.49 -12.42 4.69
CA THR A 149 3.37 -12.78 5.56
C THR A 149 2.98 -14.22 5.28
N ILE A 150 2.32 -14.85 6.22
CA ILE A 150 1.69 -16.15 6.00
C ILE A 150 0.20 -15.91 5.84
N LEU A 151 -0.36 -16.44 4.76
CA LEU A 151 -1.79 -16.42 4.49
C LEU A 151 -2.39 -17.79 4.82
N THR A 152 -3.57 -17.79 5.44
CA THR A 152 -4.25 -19.02 5.85
C THR A 152 -5.71 -19.04 5.44
N SER A 153 -6.26 -20.22 5.17
CA SER A 153 -7.69 -20.43 4.92
C SER A 153 -8.54 -20.42 6.19
N THR A 154 -7.91 -20.44 7.36
CA THR A 154 -8.60 -20.30 8.66
C THR A 154 -8.59 -18.83 9.05
N ARG A 155 -9.74 -18.30 9.48
CA ARG A 155 -9.88 -16.90 9.90
C ARG A 155 -9.68 -16.76 11.40
N SER A 156 -9.07 -15.66 11.83
CA SER A 156 -9.20 -15.17 13.20
C SER A 156 -10.67 -14.77 13.46
N LEU A 157 -11.09 -14.87 14.70
CA LEU A 157 -12.44 -14.43 15.13
C LEU A 157 -12.56 -12.89 15.10
N LYS A 158 -11.44 -12.16 15.09
CA LYS A 158 -11.40 -10.70 15.02
C LYS A 158 -11.26 -10.27 13.57
N ILE A 159 -12.04 -9.25 13.17
CA ILE A 159 -11.99 -8.65 11.84
C ILE A 159 -11.69 -7.16 12.00
N THR A 160 -10.76 -6.63 11.23
CA THR A 160 -10.52 -5.19 11.12
C THR A 160 -11.30 -4.66 9.92
N GLN A 161 -12.29 -3.81 10.17
CA GLN A 161 -13.10 -3.21 9.12
C GLN A 161 -12.22 -2.41 8.13
N GLY A 162 -12.40 -2.67 6.84
CA GLY A 162 -11.60 -2.05 5.77
C GLY A 162 -10.23 -2.71 5.54
N GLU A 163 -9.78 -3.60 6.43
CA GLU A 163 -8.54 -4.38 6.30
C GLU A 163 -8.79 -5.87 6.55
N PRO A 164 -9.70 -6.53 5.79
CA PRO A 164 -10.17 -7.88 6.09
C PRO A 164 -9.04 -8.91 6.08
N LEU A 165 -8.03 -8.76 5.22
CA LEU A 165 -6.92 -9.70 5.14
C LEU A 165 -6.12 -9.83 6.44
N ASN A 166 -6.19 -8.87 7.36
CA ASN A 166 -5.54 -8.97 8.66
C ASN A 166 -6.04 -10.17 9.48
N SER A 167 -7.28 -10.64 9.23
CA SER A 167 -7.86 -11.82 9.90
C SER A 167 -7.41 -13.17 9.32
N ILE A 168 -6.74 -13.16 8.17
CA ILE A 168 -6.17 -14.36 7.52
C ILE A 168 -4.66 -14.26 7.30
N GLN A 169 -4.05 -13.15 7.72
CA GLN A 169 -2.60 -12.96 7.71
C GLN A 169 -2.01 -13.25 9.08
N ILE A 170 -0.96 -14.05 9.09
CA ILE A 170 -0.18 -14.39 10.27
C ILE A 170 1.19 -13.71 10.14
N ASP A 171 1.62 -13.04 11.19
CA ASP A 171 2.97 -12.52 11.29
C ASP A 171 3.97 -13.69 11.42
N PRO A 172 4.95 -13.81 10.50
CA PRO A 172 5.90 -14.92 10.56
C PRO A 172 6.75 -14.98 11.82
N LYS A 173 6.95 -13.83 12.50
CA LYS A 173 7.80 -13.72 13.68
C LYS A 173 7.08 -14.18 14.95
N SER A 174 5.85 -13.69 15.15
CA SER A 174 5.07 -13.99 16.36
C SER A 174 4.19 -15.23 16.21
N GLY A 175 3.86 -15.64 14.97
CA GLY A 175 2.91 -16.71 14.69
C GLY A 175 1.45 -16.34 14.97
N LYS A 176 1.15 -15.06 15.27
CA LYS A 176 -0.19 -14.56 15.56
C LYS A 176 -0.85 -13.97 14.32
N TYR A 177 -2.19 -14.01 14.27
CA TYR A 177 -2.92 -13.21 13.29
C TYR A 177 -2.68 -11.72 13.51
N PHE A 178 -2.66 -10.92 12.44
CA PHE A 178 -2.48 -9.47 12.56
C PHE A 178 -3.58 -8.83 13.43
N THR A 179 -4.79 -9.37 13.42
CA THR A 179 -5.90 -8.94 14.27
C THR A 179 -5.74 -9.31 15.75
N GLU A 180 -4.78 -10.14 16.11
CA GLU A 180 -4.52 -10.65 17.45
C GLU A 180 -3.22 -10.10 18.06
N LEU A 181 -2.48 -9.29 17.29
CA LEU A 181 -1.31 -8.60 17.80
C LEU A 181 -1.71 -7.61 18.89
N THR A 182 -0.90 -7.52 19.94
CA THR A 182 -1.02 -6.46 20.93
C THR A 182 -0.72 -5.09 20.30
N ASN A 183 -1.09 -4.01 20.97
CA ASN A 183 -0.77 -2.66 20.47
C ASN A 183 0.73 -2.46 20.27
N GLU A 184 1.56 -3.01 21.14
CA GLU A 184 3.02 -2.94 21.05
C GLU A 184 3.55 -3.75 19.86
N GLU A 185 3.09 -5.00 19.69
CA GLU A 185 3.47 -5.84 18.55
C GLU A 185 3.04 -5.20 17.23
N TRP A 186 1.82 -4.64 17.19
CA TRP A 186 1.30 -3.92 16.02
C TRP A 186 2.14 -2.68 15.70
N LEU A 187 2.47 -1.88 16.73
CA LEU A 187 3.32 -0.70 16.56
C LEU A 187 4.70 -1.08 16.02
N ASN A 188 5.33 -2.10 16.59
CA ASN A 188 6.62 -2.60 16.13
C ASN A 188 6.57 -3.07 14.68
N LEU A 189 5.53 -3.82 14.30
CA LEU A 189 5.31 -4.24 12.92
C LEU A 189 5.14 -3.04 11.97
N GLN A 190 4.40 -2.02 12.39
CA GLN A 190 4.25 -0.78 11.63
C GLN A 190 5.58 -0.05 11.48
N MET A 191 6.31 0.14 12.57
CA MET A 191 7.62 0.82 12.53
C MET A 191 8.60 0.13 11.58
N GLU A 192 8.61 -1.21 11.51
CA GLU A 192 9.42 -1.92 10.53
C GLU A 192 9.02 -1.64 9.07
N ARG A 193 7.70 -1.58 8.82
CA ARG A 193 7.15 -1.25 7.49
C ARG A 193 7.50 0.17 7.06
N GLU A 194 7.57 1.08 8.02
CA GLU A 194 7.72 2.52 7.81
C GLU A 194 9.16 2.97 7.65
N LYS A 195 10.10 2.21 8.23
CA LYS A 195 11.55 2.51 8.11
C LYS A 195 11.99 2.75 6.68
N GLY A 196 11.46 1.98 5.72
CA GLY A 196 11.76 2.14 4.31
C GLY A 196 11.35 3.52 3.79
N TYR A 197 10.13 3.96 4.07
CA TYR A 197 9.63 5.27 3.61
C TYR A 197 10.39 6.43 4.23
N ILE A 198 10.65 6.35 5.56
CA ILE A 198 11.41 7.37 6.27
C ILE A 198 12.84 7.44 5.75
N SER A 199 13.50 6.29 5.58
CA SER A 199 14.85 6.22 5.04
C SER A 199 14.94 6.79 3.63
N PHE A 200 13.99 6.41 2.76
CA PHE A 200 13.89 6.95 1.40
C PHE A 200 13.75 8.48 1.42
N MET A 201 12.79 9.00 2.17
CA MET A 201 12.56 10.44 2.22
C MET A 201 13.75 11.18 2.82
N LYS A 202 14.38 10.64 3.86
CA LYS A 202 15.57 11.21 4.47
C LYS A 202 16.76 11.35 3.49
N LYS A 203 16.91 10.41 2.56
CA LYS A 203 17.94 10.49 1.50
C LYS A 203 17.73 11.68 0.57
N HIS A 204 16.46 12.06 0.31
CA HIS A 204 16.10 12.97 -0.77
C HIS A 204 15.49 14.30 -0.29
N VAL A 205 15.24 14.49 1.01
CA VAL A 205 14.60 15.69 1.56
C VAL A 205 15.37 16.98 1.27
N HIS A 206 16.67 16.89 1.04
CA HIS A 206 17.51 18.04 0.71
C HIS A 206 17.27 18.59 -0.71
N GLU A 207 16.64 17.80 -1.57
CA GLU A 207 16.30 18.16 -2.96
C GLU A 207 14.90 18.80 -3.08
N ILE A 208 14.07 18.68 -2.03
CA ILE A 208 12.77 19.35 -1.91
C ILE A 208 12.99 20.82 -1.46
#